data_9ab6272c183f41688856f6d9fda964f3
#
_entry.id   9ab6272c183f41688856f6d9fda964f3
#
_cell.length_a   1.000
_cell.length_b   1.000
_cell.length_c   1.000
_cell.angle_alpha   90.00
_cell.angle_beta   90.00
_cell.angle_gamma   90.00
#
_symmetry.space_group_name_H-M   'P 1'
#
loop_
_entity.id
_entity.type
_entity.pdbx_description
1 polymer ?
#
loop_
_entity_poly.entity_id
_entity_poly.type
_entity_poly.pdbx_seq_one_letter_code
_entity_poly.pdbx_strand_id
1 'polypeptide(L)'
;MDIVGLLLIFFARIVSVSCSTIRILFLVRGKRVLASVIGFFEMLVYTAALSHIMGGGREMTVVQMIVYCAGFSAGTFIGSLLEERILNAFVLLEIIMDDSSETASIVESIRSDGYGATLLHGRGKDGVKTILKIICRRSDIPVITTHIDDKGFICITDVKGCTGGYFQMQGK
;
A
#
# COMPACT_ATOMS: atom_id res chain seq x y z
N MET A 1 -14.11 17.81 33.64
CA MET A 1 -13.49 16.94 32.61
C MET A 1 -12.83 17.86 31.61
N ASP A 2 -11.51 17.80 31.46
CA ASP A 2 -10.80 18.71 30.57
C ASP A 2 -10.94 18.23 29.13
N ILE A 3 -11.71 18.95 28.34
CA ILE A 3 -11.90 18.70 26.90
C ILE A 3 -10.53 18.66 26.18
N VAL A 4 -9.60 19.53 26.61
CA VAL A 4 -8.22 19.58 26.09
C VAL A 4 -7.48 18.25 26.33
N GLY A 5 -7.63 17.66 27.50
CA GLY A 5 -7.03 16.36 27.83
C GLY A 5 -7.60 15.22 26.97
N LEU A 6 -8.93 15.22 26.72
CA LEU A 6 -9.57 14.24 25.84
C LEU A 6 -9.11 14.35 24.37
N LEU A 7 -8.98 15.56 23.86
CA LEU A 7 -8.45 15.82 22.52
C LEU A 7 -7.00 15.38 22.40
N LEU A 8 -6.18 15.66 23.42
CA LEU A 8 -4.78 15.26 23.42
C LEU A 8 -4.64 13.73 23.39
N ILE A 9 -5.45 12.99 24.16
CA ILE A 9 -5.50 11.53 24.15
C ILE A 9 -5.88 11.02 22.75
N PHE A 10 -6.92 11.59 22.16
CA PHE A 10 -7.41 11.20 20.84
C PHE A 10 -6.34 11.38 19.75
N PHE A 11 -5.75 12.58 19.65
CA PHE A 11 -4.74 12.86 18.63
C PHE A 11 -3.43 12.10 18.85
N ALA A 12 -2.97 11.98 20.09
CA ALA A 12 -1.78 11.19 20.43
C ALA A 12 -1.97 9.72 20.02
N ARG A 13 -3.19 9.19 20.21
CA ARG A 13 -3.53 7.82 19.79
C ARG A 13 -3.54 7.65 18.28
N ILE A 14 -4.10 8.60 17.54
CA ILE A 14 -4.06 8.60 16.07
C ILE A 14 -2.61 8.56 15.58
N VAL A 15 -1.75 9.44 16.08
CA VAL A 15 -0.34 9.51 15.69
C VAL A 15 0.37 8.19 16.01
N SER A 16 0.23 7.67 17.21
CA SER A 16 0.88 6.42 17.65
C SER A 16 0.47 5.25 16.75
N VAL A 17 -0.82 5.08 16.45
CA VAL A 17 -1.32 3.96 15.64
C VAL A 17 -0.91 4.11 14.18
N SER A 18 -0.95 5.32 13.62
CA SER A 18 -0.46 5.59 12.26
C SER A 18 1.04 5.28 12.13
N CYS A 19 1.86 5.65 13.13
CA CYS A 19 3.28 5.28 13.18
C CYS A 19 3.48 3.77 13.24
N SER A 20 2.64 3.03 13.98
CA SER A 20 2.67 1.57 14.06
C SER A 20 2.49 0.93 12.69
N THR A 21 1.52 1.38 11.91
CA THR A 21 1.27 0.90 10.55
C THR A 21 2.49 1.14 9.65
N ILE A 22 3.04 2.36 9.67
CA ILE A 22 4.23 2.71 8.88
C ILE A 22 5.45 1.87 9.30
N ARG A 23 5.64 1.62 10.60
CA ARG A 23 6.71 0.78 11.12
C ARG A 23 6.65 -0.65 10.60
N ILE A 24 5.47 -1.26 10.62
CA ILE A 24 5.26 -2.61 10.08
C ILE A 24 5.62 -2.65 8.59
N LEU A 25 5.24 -1.62 7.85
CA LEU A 25 5.55 -1.47 6.43
C LEU A 25 7.07 -1.47 6.16
N PHE A 26 7.83 -0.67 6.92
CA PHE A 26 9.28 -0.64 6.80
C PHE A 26 9.93 -1.97 7.21
N LEU A 27 9.34 -2.65 8.19
CA LEU A 27 9.80 -3.98 8.63
C LEU A 27 9.66 -5.01 7.50
N VAL A 28 8.51 -5.06 6.84
CA VAL A 28 8.25 -5.97 5.70
C VAL A 28 9.16 -5.66 4.52
N ARG A 29 9.53 -4.39 4.33
CA ARG A 29 10.50 -3.96 3.31
C ARG A 29 11.97 -4.19 3.69
N GLY A 30 12.25 -4.81 4.84
CA GLY A 30 13.61 -5.11 5.30
C GLY A 30 14.37 -3.91 5.86
N LYS A 31 13.75 -2.75 6.00
CA LYS A 31 14.38 -1.53 6.56
C LYS A 31 14.34 -1.54 8.09
N ARG A 32 15.04 -2.50 8.70
CA ARG A 32 14.96 -2.80 10.14
C ARG A 32 15.33 -1.61 11.03
N VAL A 33 16.41 -0.89 10.69
CA VAL A 33 16.88 0.27 11.49
C VAL A 33 15.83 1.37 11.52
N LEU A 34 15.25 1.71 10.35
CA LEU A 34 14.22 2.75 10.26
C LEU A 34 12.96 2.35 11.03
N ALA A 35 12.55 1.07 10.92
CA ALA A 35 11.42 0.55 11.70
C ALA A 35 11.67 0.63 13.21
N SER A 36 12.90 0.35 13.68
CA SER A 36 13.24 0.45 15.10
C SER A 36 13.20 1.88 15.61
N VAL A 37 13.69 2.85 14.83
CA VAL A 37 13.64 4.28 15.18
C VAL A 37 12.17 4.75 15.27
N ILE A 38 11.34 4.40 14.30
CA ILE A 38 9.91 4.73 14.34
C ILE A 38 9.24 4.10 15.57
N GLY A 39 9.56 2.84 15.87
CA GLY A 39 9.02 2.14 17.05
C GLY A 39 9.40 2.81 18.37
N PHE A 40 10.61 3.37 18.48
CA PHE A 40 11.01 4.15 19.66
C PHE A 40 10.12 5.38 19.86
N PHE A 41 9.92 6.18 18.80
CA PHE A 41 9.06 7.36 18.89
C PHE A 41 7.59 7.01 19.10
N GLU A 42 7.11 5.95 18.48
CA GLU A 42 5.76 5.41 18.70
C GLU A 42 5.53 5.11 20.18
N MET A 43 6.44 4.37 20.80
CA MET A 43 6.35 4.00 22.23
C MET A 43 6.49 5.21 23.15
N LEU A 44 7.29 6.18 22.78
CA LEU A 44 7.44 7.43 23.55
C LEU A 44 6.13 8.22 23.57
N VAL A 45 5.50 8.42 22.42
CA VAL A 45 4.19 9.11 22.32
C VAL A 45 3.11 8.33 23.07
N TYR A 46 3.08 7.00 22.90
CA TYR A 46 2.13 6.13 23.60
C TYR A 46 2.27 6.22 25.11
N THR A 47 3.49 6.11 25.61
CA THR A 47 3.77 6.13 27.05
C THR A 47 3.46 7.50 27.65
N ALA A 48 3.79 8.59 26.94
CA ALA A 48 3.47 9.94 27.38
C ALA A 48 1.94 10.17 27.48
N ALA A 49 1.18 9.72 26.47
CA ALA A 49 -0.28 9.79 26.50
C ALA A 49 -0.88 8.97 27.63
N LEU A 50 -0.39 7.75 27.86
CA LEU A 50 -0.85 6.88 28.93
C LEU A 50 -0.52 7.48 30.31
N SER A 51 0.67 8.03 30.50
CA SER A 51 1.08 8.71 31.73
C SER A 51 0.18 9.91 32.04
N HIS A 52 -0.23 10.66 31.03
CA HIS A 52 -1.17 11.78 31.20
C HIS A 52 -2.55 11.32 31.66
N ILE A 53 -3.04 10.19 31.14
CA ILE A 53 -4.33 9.60 31.52
C ILE A 53 -4.29 9.09 32.97
N MET A 54 -3.22 8.38 33.32
CA MET A 54 -3.06 7.74 34.64
C MET A 54 -2.41 8.67 35.69
N GLY A 55 -1.95 9.84 35.29
CA GLY A 55 -1.33 10.83 36.14
C GLY A 55 -2.28 11.32 37.22
N GLY A 56 -1.97 11.00 38.47
CA GLY A 56 -2.78 11.35 39.65
C GLY A 56 -3.49 10.19 40.32
N GLY A 57 -3.18 8.93 39.98
CA GLY A 57 -3.74 7.73 40.65
C GLY A 57 -5.25 7.54 40.44
N ARG A 58 -5.82 8.17 39.43
CA ARG A 58 -7.23 8.04 39.07
C ARG A 58 -7.44 6.91 38.04
N GLU A 59 -8.50 6.17 38.26
CA GLU A 59 -8.94 5.18 37.25
C GLU A 59 -9.40 5.86 35.98
N MET A 60 -9.23 5.19 34.87
CA MET A 60 -9.64 5.67 33.56
C MET A 60 -11.17 5.75 33.48
N THR A 61 -11.69 6.92 33.19
CA THR A 61 -13.15 7.12 33.05
C THR A 61 -13.65 6.44 31.77
N VAL A 62 -14.88 5.94 31.76
CA VAL A 62 -15.52 5.33 30.58
C VAL A 62 -15.43 6.24 29.35
N VAL A 63 -15.60 7.54 29.51
CA VAL A 63 -15.48 8.52 28.41
C VAL A 63 -14.05 8.55 27.86
N GLN A 64 -13.02 8.55 28.71
CA GLN A 64 -11.62 8.48 28.26
C GLN A 64 -11.34 7.19 27.51
N MET A 65 -11.90 6.07 27.95
CA MET A 65 -11.78 4.78 27.28
C MET A 65 -12.41 4.82 25.87
N ILE A 66 -13.60 5.38 25.73
CA ILE A 66 -14.27 5.52 24.44
C ILE A 66 -13.45 6.42 23.49
N VAL A 67 -12.95 7.56 23.97
CA VAL A 67 -12.14 8.49 23.18
C VAL A 67 -10.82 7.83 22.76
N TYR A 68 -10.19 7.06 23.64
CA TYR A 68 -8.99 6.29 23.34
C TYR A 68 -9.22 5.23 22.24
N CYS A 69 -10.33 4.49 22.32
CA CYS A 69 -10.73 3.51 21.30
C CYS A 69 -11.07 4.18 19.95
N ALA A 70 -11.75 5.32 19.99
CA ALA A 70 -12.05 6.10 18.80
C ALA A 70 -10.78 6.61 18.11
N GLY A 71 -9.80 7.09 18.91
CA GLY A 71 -8.49 7.48 18.40
C GLY A 71 -7.72 6.32 17.76
N PHE A 72 -7.81 5.11 18.33
CA PHE A 72 -7.23 3.90 17.75
C PHE A 72 -7.86 3.58 16.37
N SER A 73 -9.19 3.61 16.29
CA SER A 73 -9.92 3.32 15.06
C SER A 73 -9.60 4.34 13.96
N ALA A 74 -9.61 5.63 14.29
CA ALA A 74 -9.24 6.71 13.38
C ALA A 74 -7.77 6.60 12.93
N GLY A 75 -6.86 6.28 13.85
CA GLY A 75 -5.43 6.09 13.57
C GLY A 75 -5.17 4.90 12.64
N THR A 76 -5.91 3.80 12.81
CA THR A 76 -5.84 2.63 11.92
C THR A 76 -6.30 3.01 10.51
N PHE A 77 -7.39 3.75 10.38
CA PHE A 77 -7.90 4.21 9.09
C PHE A 77 -6.91 5.13 8.37
N ILE A 78 -6.37 6.14 9.08
CA ILE A 78 -5.38 7.06 8.53
C ILE A 78 -4.08 6.30 8.19
N GLY A 79 -3.65 5.39 9.04
CA GLY A 79 -2.47 4.54 8.80
C GLY A 79 -2.61 3.70 7.54
N SER A 80 -3.78 3.10 7.31
CA SER A 80 -4.08 2.34 6.08
C SER A 80 -4.06 3.21 4.82
N LEU A 81 -4.62 4.41 4.87
CA LEU A 81 -4.54 5.36 3.74
C LEU A 81 -3.09 5.77 3.42
N LEU A 82 -2.25 5.95 4.45
CA LEU A 82 -0.84 6.25 4.27
C LEU A 82 -0.09 5.04 3.70
N GLU A 83 -0.43 3.84 4.15
CA GLU A 83 0.12 2.58 3.63
C GLU A 83 -0.12 2.45 2.13
N GLU A 84 -1.35 2.65 1.67
CA GLU A 84 -1.68 2.61 0.25
C GLU A 84 -0.83 3.56 -0.59
N ARG A 85 -0.56 4.77 -0.11
CA ARG A 85 0.27 5.75 -0.81
C ARG A 85 1.76 5.39 -0.81
N ILE A 86 2.25 4.74 0.23
CA ILE A 86 3.67 4.40 0.39
C ILE A 86 4.00 3.07 -0.29
N LEU A 87 3.10 2.07 -0.22
CA LEU A 87 3.31 0.73 -0.80
C LEU A 87 3.19 0.71 -2.31
N ASN A 88 2.37 1.56 -2.88
CA ASN A 88 1.83 1.42 -4.23
C ASN A 88 2.71 1.99 -5.34
N ALA A 89 4.05 1.94 -5.20
CA ALA A 89 4.91 2.44 -6.25
C ALA A 89 4.88 1.57 -7.51
N PHE A 90 5.06 0.24 -7.39
CA PHE A 90 5.15 -0.66 -8.54
C PHE A 90 4.38 -1.96 -8.32
N VAL A 91 3.72 -2.41 -9.39
CA VAL A 91 2.99 -3.67 -9.46
C VAL A 91 3.43 -4.45 -10.69
N LEU A 92 3.34 -5.76 -10.60
CA LEU A 92 3.42 -6.67 -11.74
C LEU A 92 1.99 -6.98 -12.18
N LEU A 93 1.65 -6.59 -13.40
CA LEU A 93 0.45 -7.03 -14.09
C LEU A 93 0.77 -8.28 -14.89
N GLU A 94 0.07 -9.35 -14.60
CA GLU A 94 0.03 -10.56 -15.42
C GLU A 94 -1.32 -10.63 -16.12
N ILE A 95 -1.31 -10.54 -17.43
CA ILE A 95 -2.51 -10.51 -18.25
C ILE A 95 -2.50 -11.77 -19.10
N ILE A 96 -3.49 -12.63 -18.92
CA ILE A 96 -3.61 -13.91 -19.61
C ILE A 96 -4.73 -13.77 -20.66
N MET A 97 -4.37 -13.90 -21.94
CA MET A 97 -5.26 -13.74 -23.08
C MET A 97 -5.15 -14.94 -24.00
N ASP A 98 -6.10 -15.08 -24.91
CA ASP A 98 -6.01 -16.03 -26.00
C ASP A 98 -4.89 -15.63 -26.98
N ASP A 99 -4.19 -16.63 -27.53
CA ASP A 99 -3.16 -16.39 -28.54
C ASP A 99 -3.80 -16.05 -29.87
N SER A 100 -3.84 -14.76 -30.19
CA SER A 100 -4.52 -14.24 -31.40
C SER A 100 -3.74 -13.04 -31.96
N SER A 101 -4.06 -12.71 -33.22
CA SER A 101 -3.51 -11.50 -33.86
C SER A 101 -3.94 -10.22 -33.15
N GLU A 102 -5.10 -10.22 -32.49
CA GLU A 102 -5.59 -9.11 -31.71
C GLU A 102 -4.74 -8.90 -30.45
N THR A 103 -4.32 -9.98 -29.79
CA THR A 103 -3.41 -9.94 -28.67
C THR A 103 -2.06 -9.32 -29.05
N ALA A 104 -1.55 -9.63 -30.25
CA ALA A 104 -0.33 -9.00 -30.71
C ALA A 104 -0.47 -7.48 -30.92
N SER A 105 -1.62 -7.01 -31.43
CA SER A 105 -1.87 -5.58 -31.57
C SER A 105 -2.03 -4.85 -30.23
N ILE A 106 -2.64 -5.47 -29.23
CA ILE A 106 -2.75 -4.94 -27.88
C ILE A 106 -1.35 -4.77 -27.25
N VAL A 107 -0.49 -5.78 -27.41
CA VAL A 107 0.89 -5.71 -26.89
C VAL A 107 1.67 -4.57 -27.53
N GLU A 108 1.54 -4.38 -28.84
CA GLU A 108 2.23 -3.31 -29.57
C GLU A 108 1.72 -1.93 -29.13
N SER A 109 0.41 -1.80 -28.90
CA SER A 109 -0.19 -0.57 -28.37
C SER A 109 0.37 -0.22 -26.97
N ILE A 110 0.45 -1.21 -26.06
CA ILE A 110 1.01 -1.03 -24.73
C ILE A 110 2.50 -0.64 -24.78
N ARG A 111 3.25 -1.23 -25.73
CA ARG A 111 4.67 -0.88 -25.93
C ARG A 111 4.84 0.52 -26.54
N SER A 112 3.95 0.93 -27.43
CA SER A 112 3.98 2.28 -28.01
C SER A 112 3.71 3.36 -26.97
N ASP A 113 2.93 3.06 -25.94
CA ASP A 113 2.72 3.94 -24.78
C ASP A 113 3.93 3.96 -23.82
N GLY A 114 5.00 3.21 -24.13
CA GLY A 114 6.26 3.20 -23.41
C GLY A 114 6.33 2.20 -22.25
N TYR A 115 5.39 1.28 -22.12
CA TYR A 115 5.45 0.23 -21.09
C TYR A 115 6.29 -0.96 -21.57
N GLY A 116 7.19 -1.42 -20.70
CA GLY A 116 7.95 -2.66 -20.91
C GLY A 116 7.04 -3.87 -20.76
N ALA A 117 6.73 -4.54 -21.87
CA ALA A 117 5.85 -5.70 -21.90
C ALA A 117 6.61 -6.96 -22.32
N THR A 118 6.65 -7.97 -21.45
CA THR A 118 7.26 -9.28 -21.71
C THR A 118 6.17 -10.30 -22.00
N LEU A 119 6.32 -11.00 -23.12
CA LEU A 119 5.41 -12.04 -23.56
C LEU A 119 5.94 -13.43 -23.18
N LEU A 120 5.05 -14.26 -22.67
CA LEU A 120 5.27 -15.68 -22.40
C LEU A 120 4.10 -16.46 -23.03
N HIS A 121 4.39 -17.61 -23.62
CA HIS A 121 3.34 -18.53 -24.07
C HIS A 121 3.12 -19.60 -23.02
N GLY A 122 1.86 -19.82 -22.67
CA GLY A 122 1.43 -20.84 -21.73
C GLY A 122 0.37 -21.75 -22.36
N ARG A 123 0.04 -22.85 -21.68
CA ARG A 123 -1.04 -23.73 -22.09
C ARG A 123 -2.12 -23.75 -21.02
N GLY A 124 -3.29 -23.21 -21.35
CA GLY A 124 -4.48 -23.25 -20.55
C GLY A 124 -5.35 -24.47 -20.85
N LYS A 125 -6.53 -24.55 -20.20
CA LYS A 125 -7.51 -25.62 -20.43
C LYS A 125 -7.98 -25.67 -21.88
N ASP A 126 -8.18 -24.50 -22.48
CA ASP A 126 -8.80 -24.32 -23.79
C ASP A 126 -7.78 -24.03 -24.92
N GLY A 127 -6.47 -24.32 -24.68
CA GLY A 127 -5.43 -24.16 -25.69
C GLY A 127 -4.26 -23.30 -25.27
N VAL A 128 -3.58 -22.74 -26.28
CA VAL A 128 -2.42 -21.83 -26.06
C VAL A 128 -2.92 -20.47 -25.57
N LYS A 129 -2.26 -19.96 -24.55
CA LYS A 129 -2.54 -18.63 -23.99
C LYS A 129 -1.28 -17.78 -24.05
N THR A 130 -1.45 -16.51 -24.32
CA THR A 130 -0.41 -15.51 -24.20
C THR A 130 -0.48 -14.85 -22.83
N ILE A 131 0.63 -14.87 -22.11
CA ILE A 131 0.78 -14.24 -20.79
C ILE A 131 1.65 -13.00 -20.97
N LEU A 132 1.07 -11.85 -20.73
CA LEU A 132 1.75 -10.57 -20.79
C LEU A 132 2.15 -10.14 -19.37
N LYS A 133 3.44 -9.86 -19.16
CA LYS A 133 3.97 -9.36 -17.89
C LYS A 133 4.43 -7.93 -18.06
N ILE A 134 3.84 -7.03 -17.26
CA ILE A 134 4.13 -5.60 -17.28
C ILE A 134 4.43 -5.17 -15.86
N ILE A 135 5.58 -4.51 -15.63
CA ILE A 135 5.85 -3.83 -14.37
C ILE A 135 5.56 -2.34 -14.59
N CYS A 136 4.59 -1.83 -13.84
CA CYS A 136 4.16 -0.44 -13.95
C CYS A 136 3.85 0.15 -12.57
N ARG A 137 3.57 1.44 -12.52
CA ARG A 137 3.02 2.07 -11.31
C ARG A 137 1.55 1.68 -11.16
N ARG A 138 1.09 1.54 -9.93
CA ARG A 138 -0.34 1.24 -9.68
C ARG A 138 -1.28 2.29 -10.28
N SER A 139 -0.83 3.55 -10.38
CA SER A 139 -1.56 4.64 -11.04
C SER A 139 -1.82 4.39 -12.54
N ASP A 140 -0.98 3.58 -13.17
CA ASP A 140 -1.01 3.35 -14.61
C ASP A 140 -1.90 2.15 -15.00
N ILE A 141 -2.35 1.38 -14.00
CA ILE A 141 -3.24 0.22 -14.22
C ILE A 141 -4.47 0.60 -15.06
N PRO A 142 -5.22 1.68 -14.74
CA PRO A 142 -6.40 2.03 -15.54
C PRO A 142 -6.09 2.30 -17.01
N VAL A 143 -4.93 2.90 -17.30
CA VAL A 143 -4.48 3.19 -18.68
C VAL A 143 -4.19 1.88 -19.43
N ILE A 144 -3.44 0.97 -18.81
CA ILE A 144 -3.08 -0.31 -19.42
C ILE A 144 -4.31 -1.19 -19.62
N THR A 145 -5.23 -1.22 -18.64
CA THR A 145 -6.44 -2.04 -18.71
C THR A 145 -7.41 -1.56 -19.80
N THR A 146 -7.40 -0.28 -20.15
CA THR A 146 -8.22 0.25 -21.27
C THR A 146 -7.87 -0.41 -22.61
N HIS A 147 -6.61 -0.84 -22.82
CA HIS A 147 -6.20 -1.54 -24.04
C HIS A 147 -6.70 -3.00 -24.09
N ILE A 148 -7.05 -3.58 -22.94
CA ILE A 148 -7.35 -5.02 -22.82
C ILE A 148 -8.85 -5.30 -22.98
N ASP A 149 -9.71 -4.35 -22.59
CA ASP A 149 -11.16 -4.33 -22.81
C ASP A 149 -11.82 -5.72 -22.57
N ASP A 150 -11.91 -6.20 -21.35
CA ASP A 150 -12.53 -7.47 -20.92
C ASP A 150 -12.04 -8.77 -21.63
N LYS A 151 -11.00 -8.68 -22.48
CA LYS A 151 -10.49 -9.81 -23.30
C LYS A 151 -9.45 -10.68 -22.59
N GLY A 152 -9.17 -10.43 -21.32
CA GLY A 152 -8.14 -11.14 -20.59
C GLY A 152 -8.37 -11.23 -19.10
N PHE A 153 -7.77 -12.23 -18.47
CA PHE A 153 -7.70 -12.34 -17.03
C PHE A 153 -6.49 -11.53 -16.52
N ILE A 154 -6.73 -10.58 -15.64
CA ILE A 154 -5.70 -9.69 -15.10
C ILE A 154 -5.42 -10.07 -13.65
N CYS A 155 -4.17 -10.41 -13.35
CA CYS A 155 -3.67 -10.63 -12.00
C CYS A 155 -2.71 -9.49 -11.62
N ILE A 156 -2.89 -8.90 -10.44
CA ILE A 156 -2.08 -7.80 -9.94
C ILE A 156 -1.30 -8.30 -8.73
N THR A 157 0.03 -8.19 -8.80
CA THR A 157 0.92 -8.61 -7.71
C THR A 157 1.80 -7.43 -7.28
N ASP A 158 1.87 -7.19 -5.98
CA ASP A 158 2.74 -6.14 -5.44
C ASP A 158 4.22 -6.53 -5.56
N VAL A 159 5.02 -5.62 -6.10
CA VAL A 159 6.46 -5.84 -6.29
C VAL A 159 7.22 -5.18 -5.15
N LYS A 160 7.99 -5.98 -4.40
CA LYS A 160 8.83 -5.48 -3.29
C LYS A 160 10.01 -4.63 -3.75
N GLY A 161 10.49 -4.85 -4.96
CA GLY A 161 11.60 -4.11 -5.54
C GLY A 161 11.98 -4.63 -6.93
N CYS A 162 12.42 -3.73 -7.80
CA CYS A 162 12.94 -4.03 -9.13
C CYS A 162 14.32 -3.41 -9.25
N THR A 163 15.24 -4.14 -9.92
CA THR A 163 16.60 -3.65 -10.19
C THR A 163 16.90 -3.88 -11.66
N GLY A 164 17.16 -2.80 -12.41
CA GLY A 164 17.39 -2.85 -13.85
C GLY A 164 16.10 -3.01 -14.66
N GLY A 165 16.21 -3.00 -15.98
CA GLY A 165 15.08 -3.12 -16.90
C GLY A 165 14.62 -1.79 -17.48
N TYR A 166 13.64 -1.86 -18.42
CA TYR A 166 13.02 -0.71 -19.06
C TYR A 166 11.80 -0.28 -18.25
N PHE A 167 11.91 0.85 -17.58
CA PHE A 167 10.79 1.48 -16.88
C PHE A 167 10.55 2.86 -17.45
N GLN A 168 9.31 3.19 -17.74
CA GLN A 168 8.96 4.56 -18.05
C GLN A 168 9.11 5.41 -16.78
N MET A 169 10.27 6.05 -16.64
CA MET A 169 10.45 7.12 -15.67
C MET A 169 9.81 8.39 -16.26
N GLN A 170 8.51 8.54 -16.14
CA GLN A 170 7.90 9.86 -16.27
C GLN A 170 8.29 10.66 -15.02
N GLY A 171 9.31 11.49 -15.18
CA GLY A 171 9.78 12.39 -14.18
C GLY A 171 10.61 13.49 -14.81
N LYS A 172 9.97 14.45 -15.42
CA LYS A 172 10.39 15.87 -15.39
C LYS A 172 9.14 16.70 -15.51
#